data_18dc192691d643eae920963c559219a0
#
_entry.id   18dc192691d643eae920963c559219a0
#
_cell.length_a   1.000
_cell.length_b   1.000
_cell.length_c   1.000
_cell.angle_alpha   90.00
_cell.angle_beta   90.00
_cell.angle_gamma   90.00
#
_symmetry.space_group_name_H-M   'P 1'
#
loop_
_entity.id
_entity.type
_entity.pdbx_description
1 polymer ?
#
loop_
_entity_poly.entity_id
_entity_poly.type
_entity_poly.pdbx_seq_one_letter_code
_entity_poly.pdbx_strand_id
1 'polypeptide(L)'
;INGKPIMASEFLYIYEKNNQETSLEKKTMDEYLDLFINFKLKVAEAIAQGVDTTEAFRKELKGYRAQATPKYLQDNQAIDSLVLLSYNRMAKPRKASHIAVQCPADADSAAVAAAKARIDSIRERVTVGLPKEVKQGRKKVMVQEVEDFAQAAALYSEEPSAKQSKGSLGWIQPFRYVYSFEDAVYTTAIGEV
;
A
#
# COMPACT_ATOMS: atom_id res chain seq x y z
N ILE A 1 -14.09 -19.05 42.27
CA ILE A 1 -15.31 -19.72 41.76
C ILE A 1 -14.88 -21.11 41.32
N ASN A 2 -15.64 -22.14 41.75
CA ASN A 2 -15.35 -23.55 41.41
C ASN A 2 -13.90 -23.99 41.79
N GLY A 3 -13.36 -23.54 42.91
CA GLY A 3 -11.99 -23.82 43.34
C GLY A 3 -10.91 -23.08 42.56
N LYS A 4 -11.24 -22.27 41.56
CA LYS A 4 -10.28 -21.45 40.84
C LYS A 4 -10.30 -20.00 41.35
N PRO A 5 -9.14 -19.41 41.65
CA PRO A 5 -9.05 -18.00 41.99
C PRO A 5 -9.40 -17.12 40.78
N ILE A 6 -10.05 -15.98 41.05
CA ILE A 6 -10.29 -14.94 40.06
C ILE A 6 -9.60 -13.69 40.56
N MET A 7 -8.85 -13.03 39.70
CA MET A 7 -8.12 -11.83 40.08
C MET A 7 -9.07 -10.63 40.17
N ALA A 8 -8.88 -9.79 41.16
CA ALA A 8 -9.65 -8.55 41.31
C ALA A 8 -9.52 -7.64 40.10
N SER A 9 -8.37 -7.64 39.42
CA SER A 9 -8.16 -6.90 38.19
C SER A 9 -9.06 -7.33 37.04
N GLU A 10 -9.40 -8.62 36.95
CA GLU A 10 -10.34 -9.13 35.94
C GLU A 10 -11.77 -8.60 36.19
N PHE A 11 -12.19 -8.61 37.46
CA PHE A 11 -13.48 -8.05 37.83
C PHE A 11 -13.55 -6.55 37.56
N LEU A 12 -12.55 -5.78 38.01
CA LEU A 12 -12.49 -4.33 37.81
C LEU A 12 -12.49 -3.95 36.32
N TYR A 13 -11.72 -4.64 35.50
CA TYR A 13 -11.71 -4.40 34.05
C TYR A 13 -13.10 -4.55 33.42
N ILE A 14 -13.83 -5.62 33.77
CA ILE A 14 -15.15 -5.87 33.22
C ILE A 14 -16.18 -4.89 33.81
N TYR A 15 -16.06 -4.55 35.10
CA TYR A 15 -16.91 -3.56 35.74
C TYR A 15 -16.78 -2.19 35.09
N GLU A 16 -15.57 -1.68 34.92
CA GLU A 16 -15.30 -0.37 34.31
C GLU A 16 -15.74 -0.33 32.84
N LYS A 17 -15.47 -1.41 32.10
CA LYS A 17 -15.90 -1.51 30.71
C LYS A 17 -17.42 -1.37 30.53
N ASN A 18 -18.20 -1.92 31.44
CA ASN A 18 -19.66 -1.95 31.36
C ASN A 18 -20.37 -0.83 32.14
N ASN A 19 -19.63 -0.08 32.97
CA ASN A 19 -20.14 1.06 33.74
C ASN A 19 -19.44 2.38 33.35
N GLN A 20 -19.30 2.64 32.04
CA GLN A 20 -18.75 3.90 31.54
C GLN A 20 -19.65 5.06 31.92
N GLU A 21 -19.11 6.29 31.93
CA GLU A 21 -19.85 7.51 32.29
C GLU A 21 -21.11 7.74 31.45
N THR A 22 -21.12 7.22 30.25
CA THR A 22 -22.22 7.29 29.28
C THR A 22 -23.29 6.22 29.48
N SER A 23 -23.09 5.26 30.41
CA SER A 23 -24.08 4.19 30.66
C SER A 23 -25.34 4.74 31.32
N LEU A 24 -26.51 4.45 30.74
CA LEU A 24 -27.81 4.88 31.25
C LEU A 24 -28.18 4.25 32.62
N GLU A 25 -27.70 3.04 32.88
CA GLU A 25 -27.93 2.30 34.12
C GLU A 25 -26.58 1.89 34.72
N LYS A 26 -26.03 2.73 35.59
CA LYS A 26 -24.85 2.38 36.37
C LYS A 26 -25.22 1.47 37.53
N LYS A 27 -24.49 0.38 37.69
CA LYS A 27 -24.62 -0.53 38.83
C LYS A 27 -23.52 -0.23 39.84
N THR A 28 -23.85 -0.40 41.09
CA THR A 28 -22.85 -0.37 42.17
C THR A 28 -21.90 -1.56 41.99
N MET A 29 -20.75 -1.49 42.65
CA MET A 29 -19.74 -2.55 42.59
C MET A 29 -20.29 -3.86 43.12
N ASP A 30 -21.07 -3.80 44.21
CA ASP A 30 -21.67 -4.99 44.85
C ASP A 30 -22.74 -5.62 43.94
N GLU A 31 -23.64 -4.85 43.41
CA GLU A 31 -24.65 -5.35 42.41
C GLU A 31 -24.00 -5.97 41.20
N TYR A 32 -22.91 -5.39 40.73
CA TYR A 32 -22.18 -5.93 39.59
C TYR A 32 -21.37 -7.17 39.93
N LEU A 33 -20.88 -7.31 41.18
CA LEU A 33 -20.19 -8.49 41.64
C LEU A 33 -21.09 -9.73 41.58
N ASP A 34 -22.33 -9.61 42.00
CA ASP A 34 -23.29 -10.72 41.91
C ASP A 34 -23.53 -11.15 40.44
N LEU A 35 -23.66 -10.19 39.55
CA LEU A 35 -23.79 -10.48 38.11
C LEU A 35 -22.54 -11.16 37.54
N PHE A 36 -21.37 -10.69 37.94
CA PHE A 36 -20.09 -11.26 37.53
C PHE A 36 -19.90 -12.70 38.03
N ILE A 37 -20.24 -12.97 39.29
CA ILE A 37 -20.21 -14.33 39.86
C ILE A 37 -21.15 -15.26 39.07
N ASN A 38 -22.39 -14.83 38.82
CA ASN A 38 -23.37 -15.62 38.08
C ASN A 38 -22.91 -15.87 36.65
N PHE A 39 -22.29 -14.85 35.97
CA PHE A 39 -21.71 -15.02 34.66
C PHE A 39 -20.58 -16.08 34.68
N LYS A 40 -19.66 -16.01 35.62
CA LYS A 40 -18.56 -16.97 35.74
C LYS A 40 -19.03 -18.39 36.02
N LEU A 41 -20.08 -18.57 36.81
CA LEU A 41 -20.68 -19.88 37.06
C LEU A 41 -21.32 -20.45 35.81
N LYS A 42 -22.06 -19.64 35.04
CA LYS A 42 -22.62 -20.04 33.73
C LYS A 42 -21.54 -20.46 32.73
N VAL A 43 -20.43 -19.71 32.69
CA VAL A 43 -19.30 -20.05 31.79
C VAL A 43 -18.66 -21.37 32.22
N ALA A 44 -18.45 -21.57 33.55
CA ALA A 44 -17.87 -22.81 34.06
C ALA A 44 -18.76 -24.03 33.75
N GLU A 45 -20.07 -23.89 33.90
CA GLU A 45 -21.05 -24.95 33.56
C GLU A 45 -21.05 -25.23 32.04
N ALA A 46 -21.07 -24.20 31.20
CA ALA A 46 -21.04 -24.37 29.74
C ALA A 46 -19.76 -25.11 29.28
N ILE A 47 -18.63 -24.81 29.90
CA ILE A 47 -17.37 -25.53 29.62
C ILE A 47 -17.47 -26.98 30.08
N ALA A 48 -18.04 -27.23 31.25
CA ALA A 48 -18.23 -28.59 31.78
C ALA A 48 -19.13 -29.44 30.88
N GLN A 49 -20.12 -28.83 30.24
CA GLN A 49 -20.99 -29.46 29.26
C GLN A 49 -20.38 -29.55 27.87
N GLY A 50 -19.19 -29.05 27.62
CA GLY A 50 -18.49 -29.08 26.33
C GLY A 50 -19.08 -28.15 25.24
N VAL A 51 -19.86 -27.12 25.63
CA VAL A 51 -20.46 -26.17 24.69
C VAL A 51 -19.39 -25.46 23.86
N ASP A 52 -18.25 -25.13 24.47
CA ASP A 52 -17.09 -24.47 23.86
C ASP A 52 -16.38 -25.35 22.79
N THR A 53 -16.64 -26.65 22.80
CA THR A 53 -16.09 -27.62 21.82
C THR A 53 -17.00 -27.90 20.66
N THR A 54 -18.23 -27.40 20.67
CA THR A 54 -19.19 -27.60 19.60
C THR A 54 -18.76 -26.92 18.28
N GLU A 55 -19.12 -27.49 17.16
CA GLU A 55 -18.80 -26.92 15.84
C GLU A 55 -19.40 -25.52 15.66
N ALA A 56 -20.63 -25.33 16.13
CA ALA A 56 -21.34 -24.04 16.07
C ALA A 56 -20.54 -22.96 16.81
N PHE A 57 -20.13 -23.23 18.06
CA PHE A 57 -19.32 -22.29 18.87
C PHE A 57 -17.99 -21.97 18.20
N ARG A 58 -17.26 -22.98 17.72
CA ARG A 58 -15.96 -22.80 17.05
C ARG A 58 -16.08 -21.96 15.78
N LYS A 59 -17.14 -22.16 14.99
CA LYS A 59 -17.42 -21.38 13.77
C LYS A 59 -17.69 -19.92 14.12
N GLU A 60 -18.52 -19.67 15.14
CA GLU A 60 -18.83 -18.32 15.59
C GLU A 60 -17.59 -17.61 16.17
N LEU A 61 -16.83 -18.27 17.03
CA LEU A 61 -15.58 -17.74 17.59
C LEU A 61 -14.57 -17.40 16.48
N LYS A 62 -14.46 -18.26 15.45
CA LYS A 62 -13.62 -17.98 14.29
C LYS A 62 -14.07 -16.71 13.56
N GLY A 63 -15.37 -16.50 13.43
CA GLY A 63 -15.97 -15.28 12.86
C GLY A 63 -15.58 -14.03 13.65
N TYR A 64 -15.76 -14.02 14.97
CA TYR A 64 -15.36 -12.90 15.83
C TYR A 64 -13.85 -12.63 15.77
N ARG A 65 -13.02 -13.67 15.79
CA ARG A 65 -11.57 -13.53 15.65
C ARG A 65 -11.20 -12.90 14.30
N ALA A 66 -11.81 -13.35 13.21
CA ALA A 66 -11.57 -12.78 11.89
C ALA A 66 -11.96 -11.30 11.79
N GLN A 67 -13.03 -10.88 12.48
CA GLN A 67 -13.43 -9.47 12.55
C GLN A 67 -12.48 -8.62 13.40
N ALA A 68 -11.93 -9.16 14.47
CA ALA A 68 -11.02 -8.45 15.36
C ALA A 68 -9.58 -8.36 14.80
N THR A 69 -9.14 -9.38 14.05
CA THR A 69 -7.75 -9.53 13.59
C THR A 69 -7.24 -8.36 12.73
N PRO A 70 -8.00 -7.80 11.76
CA PRO A 70 -7.50 -6.74 10.89
C PRO A 70 -6.95 -5.54 11.64
N LYS A 71 -7.58 -5.15 12.76
CA LYS A 71 -7.13 -4.03 13.59
C LYS A 71 -5.73 -4.24 14.19
N TYR A 72 -5.36 -5.49 14.46
CA TYR A 72 -4.04 -5.84 15.03
C TYR A 72 -2.98 -6.12 13.98
N LEU A 73 -3.39 -6.30 12.71
CA LEU A 73 -2.47 -6.50 11.58
C LEU A 73 -2.10 -5.18 10.88
N GLN A 74 -2.73 -4.08 11.26
CA GLN A 74 -2.40 -2.76 10.70
C GLN A 74 -1.19 -2.18 11.41
N ASP A 75 -0.18 -1.84 10.64
CA ASP A 75 0.94 -1.03 11.11
C ASP A 75 0.57 0.45 10.97
N ASN A 76 0.15 1.04 12.08
CA ASN A 76 -0.25 2.45 12.11
C ASN A 76 0.91 3.39 11.77
N GLN A 77 2.16 3.05 12.10
CA GLN A 77 3.31 3.88 11.75
C GLN A 77 3.55 3.89 10.24
N ALA A 78 3.41 2.72 9.60
CA ALA A 78 3.48 2.63 8.14
C ALA A 78 2.36 3.44 7.48
N ILE A 79 1.13 3.35 8.00
CA ILE A 79 -0.02 4.12 7.50
C ILE A 79 0.23 5.62 7.64
N ASP A 80 0.64 6.10 8.80
CA ASP A 80 0.93 7.51 9.05
C ASP A 80 2.05 8.03 8.13
N SER A 81 3.09 7.22 7.90
CA SER A 81 4.17 7.55 6.97
C SER A 81 3.67 7.68 5.53
N LEU A 82 2.80 6.77 5.07
CA LEU A 82 2.21 6.83 3.74
C LEU A 82 1.23 8.02 3.58
N VAL A 83 0.48 8.34 4.62
CA VAL A 83 -0.40 9.53 4.65
C VAL A 83 0.43 10.80 4.52
N LEU A 84 1.50 10.93 5.30
CA LEU A 84 2.40 12.09 5.22
C LEU A 84 3.08 12.20 3.86
N LEU A 85 3.55 11.07 3.31
CA LEU A 85 4.13 11.03 1.96
C LEU A 85 3.13 11.52 0.91
N SER A 86 1.90 11.03 0.97
CA SER A 86 0.84 11.39 0.04
C SER A 86 0.47 12.88 0.15
N TYR A 87 0.36 13.39 1.37
CA TYR A 87 0.13 14.81 1.63
C TYR A 87 1.24 15.68 1.02
N ASN A 88 2.50 15.30 1.22
CA ASN A 88 3.64 16.01 0.64
C ASN A 88 3.65 15.97 -0.90
N ARG A 89 3.23 14.85 -1.50
CA ARG A 89 3.08 14.72 -2.95
C ARG A 89 1.95 15.61 -3.47
N MET A 90 0.82 15.68 -2.78
CA MET A 90 -0.28 16.60 -3.13
C MET A 90 0.13 18.07 -3.07
N ALA A 91 0.95 18.45 -2.08
CA ALA A 91 1.45 19.82 -1.93
C ALA A 91 2.49 20.21 -3.01
N LYS A 92 3.12 19.23 -3.67
CA LYS A 92 4.15 19.45 -4.69
C LYS A 92 3.80 18.69 -5.98
N PRO A 93 2.76 19.11 -6.71
CA PRO A 93 2.33 18.40 -7.92
C PRO A 93 3.48 18.32 -8.94
N ARG A 94 3.58 17.19 -9.65
CA ARG A 94 4.56 16.92 -10.69
C ARG A 94 3.87 16.76 -12.03
N LYS A 95 4.47 17.30 -13.06
CA LYS A 95 4.09 17.01 -14.45
C LYS A 95 5.08 15.99 -14.99
N ALA A 96 4.60 14.89 -15.52
CA ALA A 96 5.45 13.81 -16.01
C ALA A 96 5.15 13.44 -17.46
N SER A 97 6.14 12.87 -18.10
CA SER A 97 6.03 12.17 -19.36
C SER A 97 6.68 10.80 -19.24
N HIS A 98 6.24 9.82 -20.03
CA HIS A 98 6.81 8.49 -20.01
C HIS A 98 6.98 7.89 -21.41
N ILE A 99 7.85 6.89 -21.50
CA ILE A 99 7.96 5.99 -22.64
C ILE A 99 7.74 4.58 -22.11
N ALA A 100 6.80 3.86 -22.71
CA ALA A 100 6.45 2.50 -22.27
C ALA A 100 6.85 1.47 -23.33
N VAL A 101 7.45 0.38 -22.87
CA VAL A 101 7.68 -0.85 -23.64
C VAL A 101 6.84 -1.94 -22.99
N GLN A 102 6.04 -2.65 -23.77
CA GLN A 102 5.16 -3.69 -23.27
C GLN A 102 5.97 -4.93 -22.89
N CYS A 103 5.64 -5.49 -21.72
CA CYS A 103 6.14 -6.78 -21.27
C CYS A 103 4.97 -7.53 -20.60
N PRO A 104 4.49 -8.64 -21.20
CA PRO A 104 3.41 -9.44 -20.60
C PRO A 104 3.75 -9.90 -19.19
N ALA A 105 2.74 -10.00 -18.32
CA ALA A 105 2.94 -10.40 -16.92
C ALA A 105 3.43 -11.85 -16.77
N ASP A 106 3.15 -12.70 -17.77
CA ASP A 106 3.57 -14.10 -17.88
C ASP A 106 4.79 -14.30 -18.78
N ALA A 107 5.48 -13.21 -19.15
CA ALA A 107 6.67 -13.25 -19.98
C ALA A 107 7.79 -14.09 -19.32
N ASP A 108 8.49 -14.86 -20.12
CA ASP A 108 9.68 -15.56 -19.66
C ASP A 108 10.86 -14.60 -19.40
N SER A 109 11.91 -15.11 -18.77
CA SER A 109 13.08 -14.30 -18.41
C SER A 109 13.79 -13.69 -19.64
N ALA A 110 13.75 -14.34 -20.78
CA ALA A 110 14.34 -13.83 -22.00
C ALA A 110 13.56 -12.67 -22.58
N ALA A 111 12.22 -12.74 -22.60
CA ALA A 111 11.34 -11.65 -23.03
C ALA A 111 11.45 -10.43 -22.10
N VAL A 112 11.52 -10.65 -20.76
CA VAL A 112 11.76 -9.57 -19.79
C VAL A 112 13.11 -8.90 -20.04
N ALA A 113 14.18 -9.66 -20.27
CA ALA A 113 15.50 -9.13 -20.56
C ALA A 113 15.51 -8.32 -21.87
N ALA A 114 14.80 -8.79 -22.91
CA ALA A 114 14.69 -8.10 -24.20
C ALA A 114 13.93 -6.76 -24.04
N ALA A 115 12.80 -6.75 -23.33
CA ALA A 115 12.04 -5.54 -23.06
C ALA A 115 12.87 -4.52 -22.26
N LYS A 116 13.61 -5.00 -21.25
CA LYS A 116 14.54 -4.18 -20.47
C LYS A 116 15.64 -3.57 -21.34
N ALA A 117 16.32 -4.38 -22.14
CA ALA A 117 17.37 -3.90 -23.04
C ALA A 117 16.85 -2.84 -24.02
N ARG A 118 15.61 -3.00 -24.50
CA ARG A 118 14.96 -2.04 -25.39
C ARG A 118 14.70 -0.71 -24.69
N ILE A 119 14.13 -0.71 -23.49
CA ILE A 119 13.87 0.53 -22.74
C ILE A 119 15.16 1.22 -22.32
N ASP A 120 16.19 0.45 -21.93
CA ASP A 120 17.50 0.96 -21.58
C ASP A 120 18.16 1.66 -22.81
N SER A 121 18.06 1.07 -24.01
CA SER A 121 18.52 1.70 -25.25
C SER A 121 17.80 3.00 -25.59
N ILE A 122 16.48 3.06 -25.37
CA ILE A 122 15.69 4.30 -25.59
C ILE A 122 16.13 5.37 -24.57
N ARG A 123 16.32 4.97 -23.30
CA ARG A 123 16.81 5.87 -22.27
C ARG A 123 18.18 6.47 -22.64
N GLU A 124 19.11 5.65 -23.13
CA GLU A 124 20.42 6.13 -23.57
C GLU A 124 20.32 7.18 -24.67
N ARG A 125 19.41 7.01 -25.66
CA ARG A 125 19.18 7.97 -26.73
C ARG A 125 18.72 9.34 -26.24
N VAL A 126 17.84 9.36 -25.21
CA VAL A 126 17.26 10.61 -24.68
C VAL A 126 18.08 11.21 -23.54
N THR A 127 19.11 10.52 -23.03
CA THR A 127 19.96 11.03 -21.95
C THR A 127 21.38 11.31 -22.39
N VAL A 128 22.04 10.35 -23.05
CA VAL A 128 23.42 10.42 -23.49
C VAL A 128 23.52 10.81 -24.98
N GLY A 129 22.56 10.36 -25.76
CA GLY A 129 22.52 10.55 -27.20
C GLY A 129 23.29 9.48 -27.98
N LEU A 130 23.16 9.54 -29.30
CA LEU A 130 23.88 8.66 -30.22
C LEU A 130 25.02 9.40 -30.89
N PRO A 131 26.15 8.73 -31.20
CA PRO A 131 27.25 9.32 -31.93
C PRO A 131 26.81 9.69 -33.33
N LYS A 132 26.95 10.94 -33.69
CA LYS A 132 26.63 11.49 -35.01
C LYS A 132 27.82 12.24 -35.61
N GLU A 133 28.13 11.94 -36.87
CA GLU A 133 29.17 12.67 -37.59
C GLU A 133 28.63 14.03 -38.05
N VAL A 134 29.25 15.09 -37.59
CA VAL A 134 28.91 16.47 -37.99
C VAL A 134 30.11 17.11 -38.69
N LYS A 135 29.89 17.77 -39.83
CA LYS A 135 30.89 18.56 -40.53
C LYS A 135 31.10 19.89 -39.81
N GLN A 136 32.29 20.11 -39.31
CA GLN A 136 32.73 21.36 -38.71
C GLN A 136 33.80 21.98 -39.63
N GLY A 137 33.42 22.81 -40.59
CA GLY A 137 34.28 23.29 -41.65
C GLY A 137 34.74 22.15 -42.57
N ARG A 138 36.06 21.93 -42.68
CA ARG A 138 36.67 20.84 -43.49
C ARG A 138 36.88 19.53 -42.70
N LYS A 139 36.60 19.53 -41.41
CA LYS A 139 36.79 18.36 -40.55
C LYS A 139 35.44 17.70 -40.21
N LYS A 140 35.45 16.38 -40.08
CA LYS A 140 34.35 15.57 -39.57
C LYS A 140 34.60 15.32 -38.07
N VAL A 141 33.63 15.64 -37.23
CA VAL A 141 33.72 15.46 -35.79
C VAL A 141 32.51 14.61 -35.34
N MET A 142 32.76 13.62 -34.48
CA MET A 142 31.71 12.87 -33.83
C MET A 142 31.18 13.65 -32.62
N VAL A 143 29.88 13.89 -32.57
CA VAL A 143 29.18 14.52 -31.46
C VAL A 143 28.09 13.59 -30.96
N GLN A 144 27.77 13.68 -29.68
CA GLN A 144 26.61 12.98 -29.14
C GLN A 144 25.37 13.84 -29.43
N GLU A 145 24.41 13.28 -30.14
CA GLU A 145 23.13 13.92 -30.42
C GLU A 145 22.06 13.29 -29.55
N VAL A 146 21.58 14.04 -28.55
CA VAL A 146 20.51 13.63 -27.65
C VAL A 146 19.17 13.81 -28.37
N GLU A 147 18.38 12.75 -28.41
CA GLU A 147 17.04 12.78 -28.99
C GLU A 147 16.08 13.54 -28.08
N ASP A 148 15.17 14.32 -28.67
CA ASP A 148 14.10 14.98 -27.94
C ASP A 148 13.15 13.92 -27.34
N PHE A 149 12.88 14.02 -26.04
CA PHE A 149 12.07 13.04 -25.32
C PHE A 149 10.66 12.87 -25.91
N ALA A 150 10.02 13.97 -26.32
CA ALA A 150 8.67 13.93 -26.87
C ALA A 150 8.64 13.25 -28.25
N GLN A 151 9.69 13.43 -29.04
CA GLN A 151 9.85 12.74 -30.33
C GLN A 151 10.15 11.25 -30.10
N ALA A 152 11.05 10.93 -29.20
CA ALA A 152 11.36 9.54 -28.82
C ALA A 152 10.11 8.82 -28.28
N ALA A 153 9.31 9.47 -27.45
CA ALA A 153 8.06 8.91 -26.96
C ALA A 153 7.05 8.61 -28.09
N ALA A 154 6.91 9.51 -29.04
CA ALA A 154 6.02 9.32 -30.20
C ALA A 154 6.49 8.18 -31.13
N LEU A 155 7.81 7.94 -31.22
CA LEU A 155 8.42 6.95 -32.11
C LEU A 155 8.55 5.56 -31.48
N TYR A 156 8.95 5.51 -30.22
CA TYR A 156 9.40 4.25 -29.59
C TYR A 156 8.43 3.72 -28.52
N SER A 157 7.56 4.58 -27.97
CA SER A 157 6.59 4.13 -26.98
C SER A 157 5.54 3.21 -27.61
N GLU A 158 5.28 2.10 -26.94
CA GLU A 158 4.26 1.12 -27.33
C GLU A 158 2.88 1.44 -26.75
N GLU A 159 2.76 2.51 -25.97
CA GLU A 159 1.47 3.00 -25.53
C GLU A 159 0.71 3.65 -26.69
N PRO A 160 -0.56 3.24 -26.93
CA PRO A 160 -1.33 3.74 -28.09
C PRO A 160 -1.50 5.26 -28.13
N SER A 161 -1.61 5.89 -26.96
CA SER A 161 -1.80 7.34 -26.82
C SER A 161 -0.50 8.15 -27.03
N ALA A 162 0.67 7.52 -26.96
CA ALA A 162 1.97 8.21 -26.98
C ALA A 162 2.24 8.97 -28.29
N LYS A 163 1.70 8.49 -29.40
CA LYS A 163 1.83 9.19 -30.70
C LYS A 163 1.20 10.59 -30.68
N GLN A 164 0.08 10.75 -29.96
CA GLN A 164 -0.62 12.02 -29.84
C GLN A 164 -0.14 12.83 -28.64
N SER A 165 -0.03 12.20 -27.48
CA SER A 165 0.38 12.83 -26.22
C SER A 165 1.88 13.13 -26.16
N LYS A 166 2.68 12.53 -27.06
CA LYS A 166 4.16 12.56 -27.01
C LYS A 166 4.68 12.11 -25.65
N GLY A 167 4.04 11.07 -25.11
CA GLY A 167 4.33 10.51 -23.80
C GLY A 167 3.85 11.35 -22.60
N SER A 168 3.23 12.51 -22.79
CA SER A 168 2.78 13.37 -21.71
C SER A 168 1.62 12.76 -20.93
N LEU A 169 1.77 12.66 -19.61
CA LEU A 169 0.74 12.24 -18.65
C LEU A 169 0.05 13.43 -17.97
N GLY A 170 0.56 14.66 -18.20
CA GLY A 170 0.08 15.84 -17.50
C GLY A 170 0.48 15.85 -16.02
N TRP A 171 -0.37 16.44 -15.17
CA TRP A 171 -0.15 16.53 -13.76
C TRP A 171 -0.49 15.21 -13.06
N ILE A 172 0.48 14.68 -12.33
CA ILE A 172 0.34 13.45 -11.56
C ILE A 172 -0.27 13.77 -10.20
N GLN A 173 -1.34 13.06 -9.87
CA GLN A 173 -1.99 13.11 -8.57
C GLN A 173 -1.72 11.80 -7.82
N PRO A 174 -1.50 11.83 -6.49
CA PRO A 174 -1.36 10.64 -5.67
C PRO A 174 -2.52 9.66 -5.86
N PHE A 175 -2.22 8.36 -5.80
CA PHE A 175 -3.16 7.24 -5.93
C PHE A 175 -3.81 7.05 -7.31
N ARG A 176 -3.30 7.75 -8.34
CA ARG A 176 -3.80 7.59 -9.71
C ARG A 176 -3.10 6.47 -10.47
N TYR A 177 -1.87 6.20 -10.13
CA TYR A 177 -1.03 5.16 -10.72
C TYR A 177 -0.56 4.16 -9.66
N VAL A 178 0.03 3.05 -10.09
CA VAL A 178 0.65 2.10 -9.17
C VAL A 178 1.79 2.77 -8.40
N TYR A 179 1.98 2.38 -7.14
CA TYR A 179 2.92 3.05 -6.23
C TYR A 179 4.34 3.17 -6.81
N SER A 180 4.85 2.09 -7.43
CA SER A 180 6.21 2.08 -8.02
C SER A 180 6.40 3.11 -9.11
N PHE A 181 5.37 3.34 -9.94
CA PHE A 181 5.40 4.36 -10.98
C PHE A 181 5.31 5.77 -10.37
N GLU A 182 4.39 5.97 -9.45
CA GLU A 182 4.24 7.24 -8.75
C GLU A 182 5.53 7.61 -8.00
N ASP A 183 6.14 6.64 -7.33
CA ASP A 183 7.38 6.84 -6.61
C ASP A 183 8.51 7.29 -7.55
N ALA A 184 8.65 6.65 -8.71
CA ALA A 184 9.60 7.07 -9.73
C ALA A 184 9.37 8.52 -10.17
N VAL A 185 8.13 8.95 -10.39
CA VAL A 185 7.82 10.34 -10.77
C VAL A 185 8.25 11.35 -9.71
N TYR A 186 8.07 11.03 -8.42
CA TYR A 186 8.39 11.95 -7.33
C TYR A 186 9.87 11.90 -6.91
N THR A 187 10.58 10.83 -7.20
CA THR A 187 12.03 10.68 -6.90
C THR A 187 12.93 11.13 -8.04
N THR A 188 12.48 11.06 -9.28
CA THR A 188 13.24 11.58 -10.43
C THR A 188 13.35 13.11 -10.34
N ALA A 189 14.52 13.65 -10.55
CA ALA A 189 14.74 15.09 -10.56
C ALA A 189 14.03 15.76 -11.74
N ILE A 190 13.68 17.03 -11.61
CA ILE A 190 12.97 17.76 -12.65
C ILE A 190 13.87 17.95 -13.87
N GLY A 191 13.43 17.48 -15.03
CA GLY A 191 14.18 17.53 -16.27
C GLY A 191 15.08 16.31 -16.53
N GLU A 192 15.07 15.33 -15.62
CA GLU A 192 15.84 14.08 -15.77
C GLU A 192 14.94 12.88 -16.15
N VAL A 193 15.56 11.78 -16.56
CA VAL A 193 14.94 10.53 -17.03
C VAL A 193 15.44 9.35 -16.19
#